data_cffc1b5b8bec17ea6470c2b4f39fe572
#
_entry.id   cffc1b5b8bec17ea6470c2b4f39fe572
#
_cell.length_a   1.000
_cell.length_b   1.000
_cell.length_c   1.000
_cell.angle_alpha   90.00
_cell.angle_beta   90.00
_cell.angle_gamma   90.00
#
_symmetry.space_group_name_H-M   'P 1'
#
loop_
_entity.id
_entity.type
_entity.pdbx_description
1 polymer ?
#
loop_
_entity_poly.entity_id
_entity_poly.type
_entity_poly.pdbx_seq_one_letter_code
_entity_poly.pdbx_strand_id
1 'polypeptide(L)'
;MELNSLPKSNKKKIRVGRGIGSGKGKTSSRGHKGQKSRSGVSIKSFEGGQMPLYRRLPKRGFISLNKNNIGILNLSKIQNILDKKKNEILNSLDLKILKEKKLINKKFLKLKILGSGEIKKNIEISAHFASKQALSKIEKAGGKISIIKKK
;
A
#
# COMPACT_ATOMS: atom_id res chain seq x y z
N MET A 1 -10.16 -5.92 30.53
CA MET A 1 -10.72 -5.46 29.25
C MET A 1 -12.24 -5.47 29.40
N GLU A 2 -12.89 -4.30 29.37
CA GLU A 2 -14.33 -4.23 29.57
C GLU A 2 -15.05 -4.40 28.24
N LEU A 3 -16.20 -5.11 28.23
CA LEU A 3 -16.99 -5.38 27.02
C LEU A 3 -17.50 -4.11 26.33
N ASN A 4 -17.73 -3.04 27.09
CA ASN A 4 -18.18 -1.74 26.56
C ASN A 4 -17.06 -0.95 25.84
N SER A 5 -15.78 -1.27 26.08
CA SER A 5 -14.62 -0.60 25.47
C SER A 5 -14.19 -1.22 24.14
N LEU A 6 -14.87 -2.29 23.69
CA LEU A 6 -14.54 -2.94 22.43
C LEU A 6 -14.87 -2.04 21.22
N PRO A 7 -13.96 -1.89 20.26
CA PRO A 7 -14.26 -1.13 19.05
C PRO A 7 -15.35 -1.82 18.23
N LYS A 8 -16.33 -1.04 17.76
CA LYS A 8 -17.42 -1.56 16.92
C LYS A 8 -16.82 -2.10 15.59
N SER A 9 -16.91 -3.39 15.36
CA SER A 9 -16.45 -4.05 14.14
C SER A 9 -17.32 -3.74 12.90
N ASN A 10 -18.62 -3.54 13.12
CA ASN A 10 -19.58 -3.32 12.03
C ASN A 10 -20.00 -1.85 11.94
N LYS A 11 -19.81 -1.23 10.78
CA LYS A 11 -20.37 0.08 10.45
C LYS A 11 -21.88 -0.07 10.22
N LYS A 12 -22.69 0.80 10.85
CA LYS A 12 -24.13 0.82 10.59
C LYS A 12 -24.40 1.10 9.11
N LYS A 13 -25.24 0.29 8.48
CA LYS A 13 -25.70 0.51 7.11
C LYS A 13 -26.54 1.78 7.05
N ILE A 14 -26.15 2.71 6.17
CA ILE A 14 -26.90 3.97 5.98
C ILE A 14 -28.12 3.66 5.11
N ARG A 15 -29.31 4.02 5.61
CA ARG A 15 -30.58 3.94 4.88
C ARG A 15 -30.99 5.35 4.47
N VAL A 16 -30.86 5.69 3.20
CA VAL A 16 -31.25 7.00 2.68
C VAL A 16 -32.77 7.14 2.50
N GLY A 17 -33.28 8.37 2.49
CA GLY A 17 -34.73 8.63 2.31
C GLY A 17 -35.60 8.18 3.50
N ARG A 18 -35.08 8.21 4.74
CA ARG A 18 -35.81 7.80 5.96
C ARG A 18 -35.90 8.92 6.97
N GLY A 19 -36.50 10.04 6.55
CA GLY A 19 -36.79 11.20 7.39
C GLY A 19 -35.65 12.21 7.50
N ILE A 20 -36.03 13.42 7.92
CA ILE A 20 -35.11 14.58 8.02
C ILE A 20 -34.05 14.35 9.11
N GLY A 21 -34.43 13.76 10.25
CA GLY A 21 -33.55 13.49 11.38
C GLY A 21 -32.36 12.60 11.05
N SER A 22 -32.42 11.81 9.96
CA SER A 22 -31.30 11.00 9.48
C SER A 22 -30.20 11.82 8.75
N GLY A 23 -30.46 13.11 8.46
CA GLY A 23 -29.61 13.97 7.62
C GLY A 23 -29.57 13.56 6.14
N LYS A 24 -30.25 12.49 5.76
CA LYS A 24 -30.31 11.94 4.39
C LYS A 24 -31.76 11.62 3.96
N GLY A 25 -32.72 12.36 4.51
CA GLY A 25 -34.13 12.29 4.12
C GLY A 25 -34.41 12.97 2.78
N LYS A 26 -35.70 13.18 2.46
CA LYS A 26 -36.23 13.86 1.28
C LYS A 26 -35.57 13.34 -0.02
N THR A 27 -34.58 14.05 -0.55
CA THR A 27 -33.89 13.74 -1.83
C THR A 27 -32.79 12.69 -1.70
N SER A 28 -32.66 12.03 -0.56
CA SER A 28 -31.62 10.99 -0.33
C SER A 28 -30.18 11.43 -0.59
N SER A 29 -29.87 12.72 -0.32
CA SER A 29 -28.58 13.38 -0.58
C SER A 29 -28.23 13.54 -2.08
N ARG A 30 -29.20 13.39 -3.01
CA ARG A 30 -28.97 13.60 -4.44
C ARG A 30 -29.23 15.04 -4.89
N GLY A 31 -29.85 15.85 -4.04
CA GLY A 31 -30.31 17.21 -4.40
C GLY A 31 -31.56 17.21 -5.27
N HIS A 32 -31.87 18.38 -5.81
CA HIS A 32 -33.02 18.58 -6.70
C HIS A 32 -32.54 18.62 -8.13
N LYS A 33 -33.39 18.32 -9.11
CA LYS A 33 -33.15 18.46 -10.56
C LYS A 33 -31.71 18.11 -11.03
N GLY A 34 -31.46 18.07 -12.29
CA GLY A 34 -30.16 17.79 -12.88
C GLY A 34 -29.85 16.28 -13.02
N GLN A 35 -28.80 16.01 -13.75
CA GLN A 35 -28.43 14.67 -14.20
C GLN A 35 -28.05 13.76 -13.03
N LYS A 36 -27.36 14.27 -11.99
CA LYS A 36 -26.92 13.49 -10.83
C LYS A 36 -28.04 13.03 -9.90
N SER A 37 -29.22 13.70 -9.93
CA SER A 37 -30.36 13.31 -9.13
C SER A 37 -31.17 12.15 -9.69
N ARG A 38 -30.98 11.80 -10.96
CA ARG A 38 -31.68 10.73 -11.67
C ARG A 38 -30.93 9.40 -11.56
N SER A 39 -31.68 8.30 -11.69
CA SER A 39 -31.09 6.95 -11.71
C SER A 39 -30.49 6.61 -13.09
N GLY A 40 -29.50 5.72 -13.13
CA GLY A 40 -28.97 5.17 -14.38
C GLY A 40 -28.02 6.06 -15.16
N VAL A 41 -27.73 7.27 -14.70
CA VAL A 41 -26.85 8.19 -15.43
C VAL A 41 -25.45 8.21 -14.83
N SER A 42 -24.47 7.87 -15.65
CA SER A 42 -23.05 7.97 -15.31
C SER A 42 -22.43 9.21 -15.94
N ILE A 43 -22.09 10.19 -15.09
CA ILE A 43 -21.39 11.40 -15.53
C ILE A 43 -19.89 11.13 -15.44
N LYS A 44 -19.30 10.65 -16.50
CA LYS A 44 -17.86 10.48 -16.61
C LYS A 44 -17.34 11.56 -17.55
N SER A 45 -16.50 12.47 -17.04
CA SER A 45 -15.71 13.43 -17.85
C SER A 45 -16.36 13.89 -19.18
N PHE A 46 -17.70 14.03 -19.21
CA PHE A 46 -18.43 14.56 -20.36
C PHE A 46 -18.39 16.10 -20.32
N GLU A 47 -17.86 16.71 -21.34
CA GLU A 47 -17.66 18.17 -21.46
C GLU A 47 -18.62 18.81 -22.47
N GLY A 48 -19.91 18.43 -22.45
CA GLY A 48 -20.96 19.03 -23.31
C GLY A 48 -20.77 18.77 -24.81
N GLY A 49 -20.03 17.77 -25.22
CA GLY A 49 -19.69 17.49 -26.62
C GLY A 49 -18.26 17.90 -27.01
N GLN A 50 -17.63 18.80 -26.25
CA GLN A 50 -16.21 19.11 -26.41
C GLN A 50 -15.36 17.87 -26.10
N MET A 51 -14.25 17.70 -26.84
CA MET A 51 -13.34 16.56 -26.58
C MET A 51 -12.80 16.60 -25.16
N PRO A 52 -13.01 15.53 -24.34
CA PRO A 52 -12.58 15.50 -22.95
C PRO A 52 -11.08 15.71 -22.79
N LEU A 53 -10.67 16.33 -21.68
CA LEU A 53 -9.26 16.66 -21.40
C LEU A 53 -8.32 15.47 -21.55
N TYR A 54 -8.72 14.29 -21.07
CA TYR A 54 -7.90 13.08 -21.17
C TYR A 54 -7.64 12.59 -22.60
N ARG A 55 -8.46 13.02 -23.58
CA ARG A 55 -8.22 12.78 -25.01
C ARG A 55 -7.37 13.86 -25.66
N ARG A 56 -7.43 15.08 -25.14
CA ARG A 56 -6.61 16.21 -25.65
C ARG A 56 -5.15 16.10 -25.23
N LEU A 57 -4.89 15.48 -24.08
CA LEU A 57 -3.53 15.30 -23.58
C LEU A 57 -2.78 14.22 -24.39
N PRO A 58 -1.52 14.46 -24.76
CA PRO A 58 -0.71 13.46 -25.44
C PRO A 58 -0.46 12.24 -24.55
N LYS A 59 -0.49 11.06 -25.13
CA LYS A 59 -0.12 9.81 -24.45
C LYS A 59 1.37 9.85 -24.15
N ARG A 60 1.77 9.51 -22.92
CA ARG A 60 3.18 9.56 -22.48
C ARG A 60 3.61 8.24 -21.83
N GLY A 61 4.87 7.89 -22.07
CA GLY A 61 5.57 6.82 -21.40
C GLY A 61 5.13 5.40 -21.78
N PHE A 62 5.74 4.45 -21.12
CA PHE A 62 5.43 3.02 -21.24
C PHE A 62 5.52 2.35 -19.87
N ILE A 63 4.87 1.24 -19.70
CA ILE A 63 4.94 0.42 -18.49
C ILE A 63 5.94 -0.69 -18.71
N SER A 64 7.10 -0.61 -18.04
CA SER A 64 8.12 -1.68 -18.12
C SER A 64 7.60 -2.95 -17.42
N LEU A 65 7.63 -4.08 -18.15
CA LEU A 65 7.23 -5.40 -17.63
C LEU A 65 8.09 -5.83 -16.43
N ASN A 66 9.37 -5.45 -16.41
CA ASN A 66 10.31 -5.84 -15.36
C ASN A 66 10.07 -5.15 -14.02
N LYS A 67 9.42 -3.99 -13.97
CA LYS A 67 9.11 -3.28 -12.70
C LYS A 67 8.23 -4.10 -11.77
N ASN A 68 7.33 -4.90 -12.31
CA ASN A 68 6.38 -5.67 -11.53
C ASN A 68 7.00 -6.88 -10.79
N ASN A 69 8.25 -7.23 -11.11
CA ASN A 69 8.92 -8.39 -10.54
C ASN A 69 9.82 -8.05 -9.34
N ILE A 70 9.93 -6.78 -8.97
CA ILE A 70 10.79 -6.30 -7.89
C ILE A 70 9.93 -5.87 -6.69
N GLY A 71 10.06 -6.59 -5.59
CA GLY A 71 9.51 -6.19 -4.30
C GLY A 71 10.41 -5.15 -3.64
N ILE A 72 9.84 -4.05 -3.19
CA ILE A 72 10.53 -2.97 -2.49
C ILE A 72 10.25 -3.08 -1.00
N LEU A 73 11.28 -2.99 -0.17
CA LEU A 73 11.18 -3.02 1.28
C LEU A 73 12.04 -1.91 1.91
N ASN A 74 11.43 -1.08 2.74
CA ASN A 74 12.11 -0.02 3.47
C ASN A 74 12.61 -0.51 4.83
N LEU A 75 13.67 0.12 5.37
CA LEU A 75 14.24 -0.21 6.69
C LEU A 75 13.23 -0.04 7.82
N SER A 76 12.38 0.99 7.78
CA SER A 76 11.30 1.20 8.75
C SER A 76 10.35 0.01 8.82
N LYS A 77 10.01 -0.59 7.67
CA LYS A 77 9.12 -1.76 7.63
C LYS A 77 9.81 -3.01 8.20
N ILE A 78 11.11 -3.16 7.95
CA ILE A 78 11.92 -4.23 8.54
C ILE A 78 11.95 -4.08 10.06
N GLN A 79 12.24 -2.88 10.58
CA GLN A 79 12.24 -2.61 12.02
C GLN A 79 10.89 -2.94 12.67
N ASN A 80 9.80 -2.51 12.06
CA ASN A 80 8.44 -2.83 12.54
C ASN A 80 8.13 -4.33 12.57
N ILE A 81 8.67 -5.10 11.63
CA ILE A 81 8.53 -6.56 11.61
C ILE A 81 9.27 -7.20 12.78
N LEU A 82 10.48 -6.73 13.05
CA LEU A 82 11.32 -7.22 14.16
C LEU A 82 10.74 -6.85 15.52
N ASP A 83 10.12 -5.67 15.64
CA ASP A 83 9.52 -5.22 16.90
C ASP A 83 8.23 -5.99 17.21
N LYS A 84 7.43 -6.31 16.19
CA LYS A 84 6.20 -7.10 16.34
C LYS A 84 6.46 -8.57 16.68
N LYS A 85 7.60 -9.12 16.23
CA LYS A 85 7.96 -10.54 16.42
C LYS A 85 9.08 -10.71 17.45
N LYS A 86 8.84 -10.25 18.69
CA LYS A 86 9.80 -10.35 19.80
C LYS A 86 10.28 -11.79 20.11
N ASN A 87 9.52 -12.82 19.73
CA ASN A 87 9.78 -14.22 20.07
C ASN A 87 10.41 -15.05 18.95
N GLU A 88 10.53 -14.54 17.73
CA GLU A 88 11.26 -15.23 16.66
C GLU A 88 12.53 -14.45 16.34
N ILE A 89 13.68 -14.99 16.69
CA ILE A 89 15.00 -14.47 16.34
C ILE A 89 15.16 -14.62 14.83
N LEU A 90 14.75 -13.61 14.08
CA LEU A 90 14.99 -13.51 12.64
C LEU A 90 16.39 -12.95 12.42
N ASN A 91 17.42 -13.78 12.56
CA ASN A 91 18.81 -13.37 12.30
C ASN A 91 19.07 -13.18 10.80
N SER A 92 18.31 -13.86 9.94
CA SER A 92 18.44 -13.73 8.49
C SER A 92 17.09 -13.41 7.82
N LEU A 93 17.09 -12.46 6.89
CA LEU A 93 15.93 -12.05 6.10
C LEU A 93 16.14 -12.33 4.62
N ASP A 94 15.56 -13.44 4.16
CA ASP A 94 15.57 -13.84 2.76
C ASP A 94 14.22 -13.59 2.09
N LEU A 95 14.22 -13.47 0.76
CA LEU A 95 12.99 -13.30 -0.03
C LEU A 95 12.00 -14.46 0.19
N LYS A 96 12.47 -15.69 0.42
CA LYS A 96 11.62 -16.86 0.71
C LYS A 96 10.88 -16.68 2.03
N ILE A 97 11.59 -16.34 3.10
CA ILE A 97 11.04 -16.08 4.44
C ILE A 97 10.02 -14.95 4.41
N LEU A 98 10.30 -13.86 3.67
CA LEU A 98 9.38 -12.72 3.53
C LEU A 98 8.10 -13.09 2.79
N LYS A 99 8.14 -14.01 1.83
CA LYS A 99 6.96 -14.54 1.12
C LYS A 99 6.13 -15.49 1.98
N GLU A 100 6.76 -16.38 2.72
CA GLU A 100 6.11 -17.33 3.63
C GLU A 100 5.35 -16.60 4.74
N LYS A 101 5.99 -15.57 5.31
CA LYS A 101 5.39 -14.72 6.34
C LYS A 101 4.39 -13.68 5.78
N LYS A 102 4.05 -13.73 4.47
CA LYS A 102 3.11 -12.82 3.78
C LYS A 102 3.44 -11.33 3.92
N LEU A 103 4.71 -10.99 4.14
CA LEU A 103 5.17 -9.60 4.27
C LEU A 103 5.37 -8.93 2.91
N ILE A 104 5.64 -9.74 1.89
CA ILE A 104 5.78 -9.35 0.49
C ILE A 104 4.92 -10.26 -0.37
N ASN A 105 4.35 -9.72 -1.45
CA ASN A 105 3.52 -10.49 -2.37
C ASN A 105 4.33 -11.60 -3.06
N LYS A 106 3.75 -12.79 -3.20
CA LYS A 106 4.38 -13.98 -3.79
C LYS A 106 4.85 -13.77 -5.24
N LYS A 107 4.24 -12.85 -5.99
CA LYS A 107 4.58 -12.56 -7.39
C LYS A 107 5.96 -11.90 -7.59
N PHE A 108 6.54 -11.26 -6.57
CA PHE A 108 7.85 -10.62 -6.72
C PHE A 108 8.98 -11.64 -6.75
N LEU A 109 9.83 -11.56 -7.78
CA LEU A 109 10.97 -12.45 -7.99
C LEU A 109 12.29 -11.89 -7.44
N LYS A 110 12.37 -10.58 -7.29
CA LYS A 110 13.56 -9.88 -6.81
C LYS A 110 13.20 -9.00 -5.61
N LEU A 111 14.17 -8.77 -4.73
CA LEU A 111 14.03 -7.91 -3.55
C LEU A 111 14.97 -6.72 -3.66
N LYS A 112 14.45 -5.51 -3.43
CA LYS A 112 15.20 -4.27 -3.32
C LYS A 112 15.00 -3.63 -1.96
N ILE A 113 16.10 -3.34 -1.25
CA ILE A 113 16.09 -2.67 0.06
C ILE A 113 16.34 -1.19 -0.13
N LEU A 114 15.49 -0.35 0.49
CA LEU A 114 15.59 1.10 0.49
C LEU A 114 15.86 1.64 1.89
N GLY A 115 16.64 2.73 1.97
CA GLY A 115 17.15 3.32 3.21
C GLY A 115 16.17 4.22 3.98
N SER A 116 14.86 4.19 3.68
CA SER A 116 13.88 4.96 4.44
C SER A 116 13.63 4.34 5.81
N GLY A 117 13.80 5.14 6.87
CA GLY A 117 13.74 4.71 8.27
C GLY A 117 15.10 4.37 8.85
N GLU A 118 15.08 3.88 10.08
CA GLU A 118 16.26 3.45 10.84
C GLU A 118 16.13 1.99 11.26
N ILE A 119 17.26 1.33 11.41
CA ILE A 119 17.37 -0.02 11.92
C ILE A 119 18.21 0.01 13.21
N LYS A 120 17.72 -0.64 14.27
CA LYS A 120 18.38 -0.69 15.58
C LYS A 120 18.97 -2.06 15.89
N LYS A 121 18.56 -3.09 15.18
CA LYS A 121 18.97 -4.48 15.43
C LYS A 121 19.97 -4.96 14.39
N ASN A 122 20.92 -5.78 14.81
CA ASN A 122 21.83 -6.47 13.93
C ASN A 122 21.09 -7.55 13.13
N ILE A 123 21.15 -7.50 11.79
CA ILE A 123 20.42 -8.43 10.92
C ILE A 123 21.24 -8.70 9.66
N GLU A 124 21.20 -9.95 9.22
CA GLU A 124 21.70 -10.35 7.91
C GLU A 124 20.55 -10.35 6.89
N ILE A 125 20.73 -9.64 5.78
CA ILE A 125 19.69 -9.49 4.74
C ILE A 125 20.24 -10.00 3.42
N SER A 126 19.55 -10.97 2.79
CA SER A 126 19.82 -11.42 1.44
C SER A 126 18.92 -10.72 0.44
N ALA A 127 19.44 -9.82 -0.40
CA ALA A 127 18.69 -9.03 -1.35
C ALA A 127 19.33 -9.03 -2.74
N HIS A 128 18.55 -8.70 -3.79
CA HIS A 128 19.06 -8.56 -5.15
C HIS A 128 19.59 -7.15 -5.42
N PHE A 129 19.00 -6.15 -4.75
CA PHE A 129 19.40 -4.76 -4.87
C PHE A 129 19.32 -4.07 -3.51
N ALA A 130 20.23 -3.14 -3.25
CA ALA A 130 20.19 -2.26 -2.09
C ALA A 130 20.53 -0.82 -2.50
N SER A 131 19.95 0.17 -1.86
CA SER A 131 20.36 1.55 -2.04
C SER A 131 21.61 1.85 -1.23
N LYS A 132 22.44 2.80 -1.65
CA LYS A 132 23.65 3.23 -0.92
C LYS A 132 23.33 3.60 0.54
N GLN A 133 22.24 4.36 0.76
CA GLN A 133 21.79 4.73 2.10
C GLN A 133 21.34 3.52 2.95
N ALA A 134 20.76 2.48 2.34
CA ALA A 134 20.38 1.28 3.08
C ALA A 134 21.62 0.49 3.53
N LEU A 135 22.64 0.37 2.66
CA LEU A 135 23.90 -0.27 3.00
C LEU A 135 24.56 0.40 4.21
N SER A 136 24.80 1.72 4.12
CA SER A 136 25.45 2.46 5.21
C SER A 136 24.66 2.43 6.54
N LYS A 137 23.34 2.43 6.51
CA LYS A 137 22.53 2.36 7.73
C LYS A 137 22.56 0.97 8.38
N ILE A 138 22.56 -0.09 7.57
CA ILE A 138 22.62 -1.47 8.08
C ILE A 138 24.02 -1.78 8.62
N GLU A 139 25.08 -1.36 7.95
CA GLU A 139 26.47 -1.49 8.44
C GLU A 139 26.67 -0.75 9.76
N LYS A 140 26.13 0.48 9.90
CA LYS A 140 26.16 1.25 11.16
C LYS A 140 25.41 0.52 12.30
N ALA A 141 24.37 -0.23 12.00
CA ALA A 141 23.63 -1.05 12.96
C ALA A 141 24.28 -2.41 13.25
N GLY A 142 25.47 -2.69 12.69
CA GLY A 142 26.19 -3.96 12.84
C GLY A 142 25.67 -5.09 11.96
N GLY A 143 24.70 -4.84 11.07
CA GLY A 143 24.14 -5.82 10.15
C GLY A 143 24.95 -6.00 8.87
N LYS A 144 24.62 -7.04 8.10
CA LYS A 144 25.26 -7.36 6.81
C LYS A 144 24.23 -7.54 5.70
N ILE A 145 24.52 -7.00 4.52
CA ILE A 145 23.71 -7.28 3.32
C ILE A 145 24.51 -8.11 2.34
N SER A 146 23.97 -9.27 1.98
CA SER A 146 24.48 -10.11 0.92
C SER A 146 23.68 -9.86 -0.37
N ILE A 147 24.38 -9.42 -1.44
CA ILE A 147 23.75 -9.16 -2.74
C ILE A 147 23.82 -10.43 -3.58
N ILE A 148 22.64 -11.00 -3.89
CA ILE A 148 22.51 -12.17 -4.74
C ILE A 148 22.69 -11.72 -6.20
N LYS A 149 23.85 -11.97 -6.79
CA LYS A 149 24.08 -11.83 -8.24
C LYS A 149 23.47 -13.05 -8.93
N LYS A 150 22.44 -12.85 -9.75
CA LYS A 150 21.98 -13.90 -10.65
C LYS A 150 23.00 -14.01 -11.81
N LYS A 151 23.61 -15.19 -11.96
CA LYS A 151 24.26 -15.55 -13.21
C LYS A 151 23.27 -15.57 -14.35
#